data_51bf925b56729eb60502f8a437f482c1
#
_entry.id   51bf925b56729eb60502f8a437f482c1
#
_cell.length_a   1.000
_cell.length_b   1.000
_cell.length_c   1.000
_cell.angle_alpha   90.00
_cell.angle_beta   90.00
_cell.angle_gamma   90.00
#
_symmetry.space_group_name_H-M   'P 1'
#
loop_
_entity.id
_entity.type
_entity.pdbx_description
1 polymer ?
#
loop_
_entity_poly.entity_id
_entity_poly.type
_entity_poly.pdbx_seq_one_letter_code
_entity_poly.pdbx_strand_id
1 'polypeptide(L)'
;MENLIGYIAAFLTTVSFLPQVLRVVMTKQTRDISRNMYIMFFLGVLLWFVYGVLKSDFPIILANIVTIFFVSIILFYKLKEEKI
;
A
#
# COMPACT_ATOMS: atom_id res chain seq x y z
N MET A 1 19.66 7.77 -14.30
CA MET A 1 19.47 6.31 -14.43
C MET A 1 18.86 5.70 -13.17
N GLU A 2 19.44 6.01 -12.01
CA GLU A 2 18.91 5.48 -10.75
C GLU A 2 17.46 5.91 -10.50
N ASN A 3 17.14 7.17 -10.76
CA ASN A 3 15.77 7.65 -10.56
C ASN A 3 14.79 6.97 -11.51
N LEU A 4 15.22 6.68 -12.73
CA LEU A 4 14.38 5.98 -13.68
C LEU A 4 14.01 4.58 -13.18
N ILE A 5 15.01 3.87 -12.66
CA ILE A 5 14.77 2.54 -12.09
C ILE A 5 13.80 2.64 -10.91
N GLY A 6 13.97 3.65 -10.06
CA GLY A 6 13.10 3.87 -8.92
C GLY A 6 11.66 4.14 -9.34
N TYR A 7 11.45 4.96 -10.36
CA TYR A 7 10.10 5.25 -10.84
C TYR A 7 9.46 4.03 -11.48
N ILE A 8 10.22 3.25 -12.25
CA ILE A 8 9.69 2.03 -12.85
C ILE A 8 9.29 1.02 -11.76
N ALA A 9 10.17 0.84 -10.78
CA ALA A 9 9.88 -0.07 -9.67
C ALA A 9 8.65 0.38 -8.88
N ALA A 10 8.57 1.68 -8.60
CA ALA A 10 7.42 2.24 -7.89
C ALA A 10 6.14 2.01 -8.65
N PHE A 11 6.15 2.22 -9.96
CA PHE A 11 4.98 2.01 -10.80
C PHE A 11 4.53 0.55 -10.77
N LEU A 12 5.47 -0.38 -10.96
CA LEU A 12 5.14 -1.79 -11.00
C LEU A 12 4.60 -2.30 -9.66
N THR A 13 5.25 -1.95 -8.57
CA THR A 13 4.82 -2.41 -7.25
C THR A 13 3.50 -1.80 -6.85
N THR A 14 3.27 -0.54 -7.19
CA THR A 14 2.04 0.14 -6.85
C THR A 14 0.86 -0.39 -7.66
N VAL A 15 1.04 -0.56 -8.96
CA VAL A 15 -0.02 -1.06 -9.84
C VAL A 15 -0.38 -2.49 -9.47
N SER A 16 0.56 -3.25 -8.93
CA SER A 16 0.28 -4.64 -8.52
C SER A 16 -0.76 -4.72 -7.40
N PHE A 17 -0.95 -3.67 -6.63
CA PHE A 17 -2.00 -3.63 -5.60
C PHE A 17 -3.38 -3.38 -6.17
N LEU A 18 -3.44 -2.78 -7.36
CA LEU A 18 -4.72 -2.34 -7.90
C LEU A 18 -5.74 -3.48 -8.09
N PRO A 19 -5.36 -4.64 -8.65
CA PRO A 19 -6.33 -5.73 -8.77
C PRO A 19 -6.89 -6.17 -7.42
N GLN A 20 -6.05 -6.22 -6.39
CA GLN A 20 -6.49 -6.62 -5.05
C GLN A 20 -7.44 -5.59 -4.44
N VAL A 21 -7.11 -4.30 -4.60
CA VAL A 21 -7.98 -3.24 -4.10
C VAL A 21 -9.34 -3.29 -4.79
N LEU A 22 -9.34 -3.45 -6.11
CA LEU A 22 -10.60 -3.55 -6.86
C LEU A 22 -11.41 -4.75 -6.41
N ARG A 23 -10.76 -5.90 -6.22
CA ARG A 23 -11.45 -7.09 -5.75
C ARG A 23 -12.10 -6.86 -4.39
N VAL A 24 -11.37 -6.26 -3.47
CA VAL A 24 -11.87 -6.01 -2.12
C VAL A 24 -13.05 -5.03 -2.17
N VAL A 25 -12.92 -3.96 -2.93
CA VAL A 25 -13.98 -2.95 -3.02
C VAL A 25 -15.24 -3.53 -3.66
N MET A 26 -15.06 -4.35 -4.71
CA MET A 26 -16.19 -4.91 -5.44
C MET A 26 -16.88 -6.04 -4.70
N THR A 27 -16.13 -6.91 -4.05
CA THR A 27 -16.69 -8.09 -3.38
C THR A 27 -16.90 -7.88 -1.89
N LYS A 28 -16.20 -6.89 -1.31
CA LYS A 28 -16.19 -6.61 0.14
C LYS A 28 -15.76 -7.82 0.96
N GLN A 29 -14.99 -8.72 0.35
CA GLN A 29 -14.48 -9.92 1.00
C GLN A 29 -13.01 -9.78 1.30
N THR A 30 -12.66 -9.91 2.58
CA THR A 30 -11.27 -9.81 3.03
C THR A 30 -10.87 -11.04 3.84
N ARG A 31 -11.59 -12.14 3.62
CA ARG A 31 -11.40 -13.35 4.40
C ARG A 31 -9.98 -13.89 4.35
N ASP A 32 -9.36 -13.81 3.19
CA ASP A 32 -8.02 -14.33 2.96
C ASP A 32 -6.92 -13.36 3.34
N ILE A 33 -7.29 -12.17 3.81
CA ILE A 33 -6.33 -11.12 4.14
C ILE A 33 -6.02 -11.16 5.63
N SER A 34 -4.73 -11.19 5.97
CA SER A 34 -4.30 -11.18 7.35
C SER A 34 -4.32 -9.73 7.87
N ARG A 35 -5.16 -9.48 8.88
CA ARG A 35 -5.22 -8.16 9.50
C ARG A 35 -3.86 -7.76 10.07
N ASN A 36 -3.23 -8.67 10.81
CA ASN A 36 -1.95 -8.35 11.46
C ASN A 36 -0.87 -8.04 10.43
N MET A 37 -0.83 -8.80 9.33
CA MET A 37 0.13 -8.56 8.28
C MET A 37 -0.05 -7.17 7.65
N TYR A 38 -1.30 -6.80 7.37
CA TYR A 38 -1.56 -5.52 6.75
C TYR A 38 -1.32 -4.35 7.70
N ILE A 39 -1.56 -4.52 8.99
CA ILE A 39 -1.23 -3.50 9.97
C ILE A 39 0.28 -3.29 10.02
N MET A 40 1.06 -4.37 10.08
CA MET A 40 2.51 -4.29 10.08
C MET A 40 3.02 -3.67 8.78
N PHE A 41 2.43 -4.07 7.66
CA PHE A 41 2.80 -3.52 6.35
C PHE A 41 2.51 -2.03 6.29
N PHE A 42 1.35 -1.61 6.79
CA PHE A 42 0.97 -0.20 6.82
C PHE A 42 1.98 0.62 7.63
N LEU A 43 2.35 0.12 8.81
CA LEU A 43 3.34 0.81 9.65
C LEU A 43 4.70 0.88 8.95
N GLY A 44 5.09 -0.19 8.27
CA GLY A 44 6.34 -0.20 7.52
C GLY A 44 6.34 0.80 6.39
N VAL A 45 5.22 0.91 5.68
CA VAL A 45 5.09 1.87 4.58
C VAL A 45 5.16 3.30 5.10
N LEU A 46 4.56 3.57 6.27
CA LEU A 46 4.66 4.89 6.88
C LEU A 46 6.10 5.25 7.20
N LEU A 47 6.87 4.29 7.74
CA LEU A 47 8.28 4.53 8.03
C LEU A 47 9.08 4.76 6.75
N TRP A 48 8.79 3.99 5.70
CA TRP A 48 9.43 4.20 4.42
C TRP A 48 9.10 5.56 3.83
N PHE A 49 7.86 6.02 4.01
CA PHE A 49 7.48 7.35 3.57
C PHE A 49 8.32 8.42 4.26
N VAL A 50 8.46 8.31 5.59
CA VAL A 50 9.28 9.25 6.35
C VAL A 50 10.72 9.21 5.86
N TYR A 51 11.25 8.00 5.63
CA TYR A 51 12.61 7.85 5.11
C TYR A 51 12.75 8.55 3.75
N GLY A 52 11.78 8.35 2.87
CA GLY A 52 11.81 8.98 1.55
C GLY A 52 11.80 10.49 1.63
N VAL A 53 10.99 11.05 2.54
CA VAL A 53 10.94 12.50 2.73
C VAL A 53 12.29 13.01 3.24
N LEU A 54 12.87 12.34 4.22
CA LEU A 54 14.16 12.74 4.78
C LEU A 54 15.28 12.68 3.76
N LYS A 55 15.20 11.75 2.81
CA LYS A 55 16.20 11.60 1.76
C LYS A 55 15.84 12.35 0.48
N SER A 56 14.70 13.02 0.44
CA SER A 56 14.20 13.70 -0.75
C SER A 56 14.15 12.75 -1.96
N ASP A 57 13.72 11.50 -1.70
CA ASP A 57 13.65 10.48 -2.74
C ASP A 57 12.23 10.43 -3.27
N PHE A 58 11.99 11.12 -4.40
CA PHE A 58 10.63 11.26 -4.94
C PHE A 58 10.00 9.93 -5.36
N PRO A 59 10.71 8.99 -5.99
CA PRO A 59 10.09 7.68 -6.29
C PRO A 59 9.56 6.98 -5.05
N ILE A 60 10.31 6.99 -3.96
CA ILE A 60 9.88 6.38 -2.70
C ILE A 60 8.68 7.11 -2.12
N ILE A 61 8.73 8.45 -2.13
CA ILE A 61 7.62 9.25 -1.60
C ILE A 61 6.34 8.95 -2.38
N LEU A 62 6.41 9.01 -3.69
CA LEU A 62 5.25 8.80 -4.54
C LEU A 62 4.68 7.39 -4.39
N ALA A 63 5.53 6.39 -4.43
CA ALA A 63 5.09 5.00 -4.30
C ALA A 63 4.40 4.77 -2.96
N ASN A 64 4.96 5.33 -1.89
CA ASN A 64 4.39 5.11 -0.57
C ASN A 64 3.08 5.85 -0.35
N ILE A 65 2.92 7.05 -0.94
CA ILE A 65 1.65 7.76 -0.87
C ILE A 65 0.55 6.90 -1.48
N VAL A 66 0.77 6.37 -2.68
CA VAL A 66 -0.23 5.56 -3.35
C VAL A 66 -0.46 4.24 -2.61
N THR A 67 0.61 3.62 -2.12
CA THR A 67 0.51 2.37 -1.36
C THR A 67 -0.27 2.58 -0.06
N ILE A 68 -0.02 3.67 0.66
CA ILE A 68 -0.77 3.99 1.88
C ILE A 68 -2.26 4.08 1.55
N PHE A 69 -2.59 4.74 0.44
CA PHE A 69 -3.98 4.88 0.04
C PHE A 69 -4.61 3.50 -0.21
N PHE A 70 -3.94 2.64 -0.97
CA PHE A 70 -4.49 1.32 -1.27
C PHE A 70 -4.57 0.43 -0.03
N VAL A 71 -3.52 0.40 0.79
CA VAL A 71 -3.51 -0.42 2.00
C VAL A 71 -4.57 0.05 2.98
N SER A 72 -4.80 1.36 3.04
CA SER A 72 -5.84 1.92 3.91
C SER A 72 -7.22 1.44 3.50
N ILE A 73 -7.49 1.37 2.19
CA ILE A 73 -8.77 0.87 1.70
C ILE A 73 -8.94 -0.60 2.10
N ILE A 74 -7.92 -1.41 1.88
CA ILE A 74 -7.97 -2.84 2.20
C ILE A 74 -8.17 -3.04 3.70
N LEU A 75 -7.43 -2.32 4.54
CA LEU A 75 -7.56 -2.41 5.98
C LEU A 75 -8.94 -1.96 6.46
N PHE A 76 -9.49 -0.90 5.83
CA PHE A 76 -10.82 -0.44 6.19
C PHE A 76 -11.83 -1.56 6.04
N TYR A 77 -11.82 -2.23 4.89
CA TYR A 77 -12.75 -3.33 4.65
C TYR A 77 -12.47 -4.53 5.54
N LYS A 78 -11.20 -4.81 5.80
CA LYS A 78 -10.83 -5.94 6.68
C LYS A 78 -11.32 -5.72 8.10
N LEU A 79 -11.08 -4.53 8.66
CA LEU A 79 -11.50 -4.23 10.03
C LEU A 79 -13.03 -4.18 10.12
N LYS A 80 -13.69 -3.70 9.08
CA LYS A 80 -15.14 -3.67 9.05
C LYS A 80 -15.71 -5.08 9.04
N GLU A 81 -15.11 -5.98 8.28
CA GLU A 81 -15.54 -7.38 8.23
C GLU A 81 -15.40 -8.05 9.60
N GLU A 82 -14.31 -7.79 10.29
CA GLU A 82 -14.04 -8.43 11.58
C GLU A 82 -14.91 -7.91 12.72
N LYS A 83 -15.53 -6.76 12.54
CA LYS A 83 -16.43 -6.21 13.54
C LYS A 83 -17.79 -6.90 13.55
N ILE A 84 -18.09 -7.62 12.51
CA ILE A 84 -19.35 -8.34 12.39
C ILE A 84 -19.19 -9.76 12.91
#